data_e94a0b5067eb461bfa365a2469adeea6
#
_entry.id   e94a0b5067eb461bfa365a2469adeea6
#
_cell.length_a   1.000
_cell.length_b   1.000
_cell.length_c   1.000
_cell.angle_alpha   90.00
_cell.angle_beta   90.00
_cell.angle_gamma   90.00
#
_symmetry.space_group_name_H-M   'P 1'
#
loop_
_entity.id
_entity.type
_entity.pdbx_description
1 polymer ?
#
loop_
_entity_poly.entity_id
_entity_poly.type
_entity_poly.pdbx_seq_one_letter_code
_entity_poly.pdbx_strand_id
1 'polypeptide(L)'
;DALPEVGHACGHSASGSMSVLAALTLHKMQQDGVAFNMDIDIIGTPDEEATGCKVDMCNAGVFKDYDFAIMVHLDGEETRPNSQFLALDCFRARYHGKPAHAAGEPWNGINAVNGVQLAIHAMDMMRQQVRPDSRIGTWIIAGGTASNVIPEFGELEVTVRHTEREYLNGLSEQIKNIFEGAALCTGTTVDVEFYGNPYDDMNQNHRGTTLIEEVMTDMGIEFKPGPADIGGSSDIGNVSYQCAAFHPKLRLAGEDKVCHSKEFAAAMLESTIEQTIVDGANIIGRTLLQLVENPAVLEEIVAEFNASK
;
A
#
# COMPACT_ATOMS: atom_id res chain seq x y z
N ASP A 1 4.25 -11.08 4.85
CA ASP A 1 2.90 -11.46 5.27
C ASP A 1 2.32 -12.52 4.37
N ALA A 2 1.34 -13.24 4.88
CA ALA A 2 0.61 -14.24 4.13
C ALA A 2 -0.88 -13.86 4.11
N LEU A 3 -1.50 -13.93 2.93
CA LEU A 3 -2.93 -13.71 2.78
C LEU A 3 -3.73 -14.89 3.35
N PRO A 4 -4.87 -14.66 4.03
CA PRO A 4 -5.73 -15.74 4.47
C PRO A 4 -6.12 -16.67 3.31
N GLU A 5 -6.09 -17.99 3.53
CA GLU A 5 -6.46 -19.05 2.57
C GLU A 5 -5.56 -19.18 1.33
N VAL A 6 -4.75 -18.16 0.99
CA VAL A 6 -3.91 -18.14 -0.23
C VAL A 6 -2.42 -18.31 0.09
N GLY A 7 -1.95 -17.81 1.25
CA GLY A 7 -0.55 -17.86 1.65
C GLY A 7 0.26 -16.66 1.10
N HIS A 8 1.57 -16.86 0.83
CA HIS A 8 2.47 -15.80 0.33
C HIS A 8 2.22 -15.48 -1.16
N ALA A 9 1.02 -15.01 -1.47
CA ALA A 9 0.58 -14.72 -2.83
C ALA A 9 0.97 -13.32 -3.33
N CYS A 10 1.64 -12.52 -2.50
CA CYS A 10 2.29 -11.26 -2.87
C CYS A 10 3.84 -11.34 -2.86
N GLY A 11 4.40 -12.48 -2.45
CA GLY A 11 5.84 -12.72 -2.49
C GLY A 11 6.64 -12.08 -1.35
N HIS A 12 6.01 -11.60 -0.28
CA HIS A 12 6.67 -10.94 0.84
C HIS A 12 7.71 -11.82 1.54
N SER A 13 7.54 -13.16 1.52
CA SER A 13 8.55 -14.11 2.01
C SER A 13 9.86 -14.01 1.23
N ALA A 14 9.79 -13.86 -0.09
CA ALA A 14 10.96 -13.68 -0.93
C ALA A 14 11.54 -12.27 -0.78
N SER A 15 10.71 -11.21 -0.71
CA SER A 15 11.16 -9.83 -0.49
C SER A 15 11.95 -9.69 0.81
N GLY A 16 11.46 -10.28 1.91
CA GLY A 16 12.19 -10.35 3.17
C GLY A 16 13.52 -11.12 3.05
N SER A 17 13.52 -12.25 2.32
CA SER A 17 14.71 -13.04 2.07
C SER A 17 15.77 -12.28 1.25
N MET A 18 15.36 -11.50 0.25
CA MET A 18 16.23 -10.62 -0.53
C MET A 18 16.94 -9.59 0.36
N SER A 19 16.19 -8.94 1.24
CA SER A 19 16.73 -7.94 2.17
C SER A 19 17.71 -8.55 3.17
N VAL A 20 17.38 -9.72 3.73
CA VAL A 20 18.28 -10.46 4.65
C VAL A 20 19.56 -10.89 3.94
N LEU A 21 19.45 -11.46 2.73
CA LEU A 21 20.60 -11.91 1.96
C LEU A 21 21.52 -10.74 1.57
N ALA A 22 20.96 -9.60 1.17
CA ALA A 22 21.72 -8.39 0.89
C ALA A 22 22.48 -7.91 2.13
N ALA A 23 21.80 -7.81 3.29
CA ALA A 23 22.42 -7.38 4.56
C ALA A 23 23.55 -8.31 5.00
N LEU A 24 23.34 -9.63 4.93
CA LEU A 24 24.36 -10.61 5.27
C LEU A 24 25.57 -10.53 4.34
N THR A 25 25.34 -10.29 3.04
CA THR A 25 26.41 -10.16 2.06
C THR A 25 27.25 -8.89 2.33
N LEU A 26 26.59 -7.76 2.56
CA LEU A 26 27.28 -6.50 2.89
C LEU A 26 28.04 -6.60 4.21
N HIS A 27 27.45 -7.24 5.23
CA HIS A 27 28.13 -7.49 6.49
C HIS A 27 29.39 -8.37 6.31
N LYS A 28 29.30 -9.42 5.48
CA LYS A 28 30.45 -10.27 5.15
C LYS A 28 31.56 -9.49 4.42
N MET A 29 31.19 -8.62 3.48
CA MET A 29 32.16 -7.74 2.80
C MET A 29 32.87 -6.81 3.77
N GLN A 30 32.16 -6.24 4.76
CA GLN A 30 32.74 -5.42 5.82
C GLN A 30 33.74 -6.23 6.65
N GLN A 31 33.39 -7.47 7.01
CA GLN A 31 34.32 -8.37 7.75
C GLN A 31 35.57 -8.71 6.94
N ASP A 32 35.44 -8.80 5.61
CA ASP A 32 36.55 -9.08 4.69
C ASP A 32 37.41 -7.82 4.37
N GLY A 33 37.08 -6.69 5.00
CA GLY A 33 37.91 -5.47 4.95
C GLY A 33 37.42 -4.39 3.98
N VAL A 34 36.23 -4.53 3.38
CA VAL A 34 35.60 -3.45 2.62
C VAL A 34 35.18 -2.35 3.60
N ALA A 35 35.65 -1.12 3.37
CA ALA A 35 35.32 0.02 4.20
C ALA A 35 33.92 0.57 3.82
N PHE A 36 33.04 0.71 4.82
CA PHE A 36 31.77 1.38 4.70
C PHE A 36 31.82 2.72 5.44
N ASN A 37 31.39 3.78 4.78
CA ASN A 37 31.31 5.14 5.32
C ASN A 37 29.88 5.53 5.74
N MET A 38 29.00 4.55 5.86
CA MET A 38 27.62 4.71 6.28
C MET A 38 27.18 3.53 7.14
N ASP A 39 26.16 3.74 7.94
CA ASP A 39 25.46 2.68 8.66
C ASP A 39 24.39 2.05 7.75
N ILE A 40 24.26 0.74 7.78
CA ILE A 40 23.28 -0.02 7.00
C ILE A 40 22.51 -0.93 7.94
N ASP A 41 21.21 -0.64 8.09
CA ASP A 41 20.32 -1.39 8.95
C ASP A 41 19.34 -2.24 8.13
N ILE A 42 18.94 -3.38 8.67
CA ILE A 42 17.80 -4.15 8.19
C ILE A 42 16.63 -3.98 9.14
N ILE A 43 15.51 -3.53 8.63
CA ILE A 43 14.31 -3.24 9.42
C ILE A 43 13.20 -4.20 9.03
N GLY A 44 12.70 -5.00 9.98
CA GLY A 44 11.54 -5.85 9.79
C GLY A 44 10.25 -5.03 9.84
N THR A 45 9.43 -5.14 8.80
CA THR A 45 8.18 -4.38 8.64
C THR A 45 7.02 -5.33 8.34
N PRO A 46 6.41 -5.96 9.36
CA PRO A 46 5.32 -6.92 9.18
C PRO A 46 4.01 -6.25 8.81
N ASP A 47 3.00 -7.05 8.44
CA ASP A 47 1.59 -6.67 8.39
C ASP A 47 1.20 -5.65 7.29
N GLU A 48 1.90 -5.68 6.16
CA GLU A 48 1.59 -4.80 5.01
C GLU A 48 0.22 -5.12 4.39
N GLU A 49 -0.15 -6.41 4.35
CA GLU A 49 -1.39 -6.90 3.75
C GLU A 49 -2.66 -6.68 4.62
N ALA A 50 -2.52 -6.16 5.84
CA ALA A 50 -3.65 -5.96 6.73
C ALA A 50 -3.73 -4.53 7.29
N THR A 51 -2.86 -4.17 8.24
CA THR A 51 -2.95 -2.88 8.92
C THR A 51 -1.90 -1.86 8.48
N GLY A 52 -0.82 -2.30 7.80
CA GLY A 52 0.24 -1.43 7.31
C GLY A 52 1.13 -0.90 8.42
N CYS A 53 1.94 -1.76 9.05
CA CYS A 53 2.71 -1.34 10.23
C CYS A 53 3.78 -0.29 9.93
N LYS A 54 4.21 -0.11 8.67
CA LYS A 54 5.15 0.97 8.31
C LYS A 54 4.57 2.36 8.62
N VAL A 55 3.24 2.51 8.59
CA VAL A 55 2.58 3.76 9.02
C VAL A 55 2.82 4.00 10.52
N ASP A 56 2.63 2.99 11.37
CA ASP A 56 2.88 3.11 12.80
C ASP A 56 4.36 3.34 13.09
N MET A 57 5.25 2.69 12.34
CA MET A 57 6.69 2.89 12.45
C MET A 57 7.11 4.30 12.02
N CYS A 58 6.49 4.87 10.97
CA CYS A 58 6.69 6.27 10.57
C CYS A 58 6.22 7.23 11.67
N ASN A 59 5.04 6.97 12.25
CA ASN A 59 4.51 7.76 13.36
C ASN A 59 5.41 7.70 14.61
N ALA A 60 6.07 6.56 14.84
CA ALA A 60 7.06 6.38 15.90
C ALA A 60 8.44 6.97 15.55
N GLY A 61 8.64 7.47 14.33
CA GLY A 61 9.88 8.10 13.88
C GLY A 61 11.01 7.12 13.51
N VAL A 62 10.68 5.85 13.25
CA VAL A 62 11.70 4.81 12.95
C VAL A 62 12.52 5.15 11.72
N PHE A 63 11.92 5.76 10.70
CA PHE A 63 12.60 6.06 9.43
C PHE A 63 13.15 7.51 9.34
N LYS A 64 12.95 8.32 10.37
CA LYS A 64 13.22 9.76 10.33
C LYS A 64 14.71 10.11 10.14
N ASP A 65 15.60 9.27 10.66
CA ASP A 65 17.04 9.53 10.66
C ASP A 65 17.78 8.77 9.54
N TYR A 66 17.04 8.14 8.62
CA TYR A 66 17.61 7.49 7.44
C TYR A 66 17.59 8.42 6.22
N ASP A 67 18.64 8.33 5.42
CA ASP A 67 18.77 9.07 4.15
C ASP A 67 18.15 8.30 2.99
N PHE A 68 18.16 6.96 3.07
CA PHE A 68 17.79 6.06 1.99
C PHE A 68 17.16 4.77 2.51
N ALA A 69 16.08 4.32 1.89
CA ALA A 69 15.46 3.04 2.18
C ALA A 69 15.15 2.29 0.87
N ILE A 70 15.40 0.98 0.82
CA ILE A 70 15.11 0.15 -0.34
C ILE A 70 14.64 -1.23 0.08
N MET A 71 13.62 -1.74 -0.61
CA MET A 71 13.23 -3.15 -0.63
C MET A 71 12.89 -3.55 -2.06
N VAL A 72 13.06 -4.81 -2.43
CA VAL A 72 12.62 -5.32 -3.73
C VAL A 72 11.36 -6.14 -3.53
N HIS A 73 10.32 -5.81 -4.29
CA HIS A 73 9.06 -6.55 -4.30
C HIS A 73 8.98 -7.46 -5.53
N LEU A 74 8.36 -8.63 -5.38
CA LEU A 74 8.09 -9.50 -6.52
C LEU A 74 6.90 -8.97 -7.33
N ASP A 75 6.98 -9.20 -8.64
CA ASP A 75 5.87 -8.92 -9.56
C ASP A 75 5.66 -10.11 -10.51
N GLY A 76 4.43 -10.35 -10.93
CA GLY A 76 4.09 -11.46 -11.81
C GLY A 76 4.26 -11.16 -13.30
N GLU A 77 4.40 -9.88 -13.67
CA GLU A 77 4.32 -9.43 -15.06
C GLU A 77 5.54 -8.62 -15.51
N GLU A 78 6.10 -7.76 -14.65
CA GLU A 78 7.15 -6.83 -15.07
C GLU A 78 8.22 -6.57 -14.01
N THR A 79 9.41 -6.18 -14.51
CA THR A 79 10.49 -5.62 -13.68
C THR A 79 10.51 -4.10 -13.88
N ARG A 80 10.57 -3.36 -12.77
CA ARG A 80 10.63 -1.89 -12.73
C ARG A 80 11.64 -1.41 -11.67
N PRO A 81 12.34 -0.30 -11.91
CA PRO A 81 13.33 0.23 -10.97
C PRO A 81 12.68 0.86 -9.73
N ASN A 82 11.41 1.23 -9.81
CA ASN A 82 10.64 1.77 -8.69
C ASN A 82 9.14 1.53 -8.92
N SER A 83 8.33 1.80 -7.89
CA SER A 83 6.86 1.67 -7.92
C SER A 83 6.19 3.03 -7.75
N GLN A 84 4.95 3.13 -8.22
CA GLN A 84 4.06 4.24 -7.92
C GLN A 84 2.81 3.70 -7.20
N PHE A 85 2.50 4.28 -6.05
CA PHE A 85 1.37 3.86 -5.22
C PHE A 85 0.38 4.99 -5.03
N LEU A 86 -0.88 4.62 -4.82
CA LEU A 86 -1.96 5.53 -4.47
C LEU A 86 -2.01 5.72 -2.96
N ALA A 87 -2.29 6.94 -2.53
CA ALA A 87 -2.78 7.17 -1.18
C ALA A 87 -4.12 6.46 -0.98
N LEU A 88 -4.36 5.97 0.23
CA LEU A 88 -5.51 5.13 0.58
C LEU A 88 -6.07 5.52 1.95
N ASP A 89 -7.39 5.68 2.00
CA ASP A 89 -8.16 5.70 3.25
C ASP A 89 -9.26 4.64 3.20
N CYS A 90 -9.47 3.95 4.31
CA CYS A 90 -10.57 3.01 4.49
C CYS A 90 -11.46 3.45 5.64
N PHE A 91 -12.76 3.42 5.42
CA PHE A 91 -13.77 3.79 6.40
C PHE A 91 -14.74 2.65 6.63
N ARG A 92 -15.20 2.54 7.85
CA ARG A 92 -16.33 1.71 8.22
C ARG A 92 -17.42 2.59 8.82
N ALA A 93 -18.60 2.62 8.19
CA ALA A 93 -19.77 3.37 8.64
C ALA A 93 -20.85 2.40 9.12
N ARG A 94 -21.19 2.47 10.40
CA ARG A 94 -22.22 1.66 11.06
C ARG A 94 -23.45 2.50 11.34
N TYR A 95 -24.53 2.21 10.63
CA TYR A 95 -25.82 2.87 10.79
C TYR A 95 -26.67 2.13 11.80
N HIS A 96 -27.26 2.88 12.74
CA HIS A 96 -28.16 2.36 13.76
C HIS A 96 -29.55 2.96 13.59
N GLY A 97 -30.54 2.11 13.60
CA GLY A 97 -31.94 2.44 13.44
C GLY A 97 -32.79 1.83 14.56
N LYS A 98 -34.04 1.50 14.22
CA LYS A 98 -35.00 0.90 15.15
C LYS A 98 -35.79 -0.18 14.41
N PRO A 99 -35.87 -1.42 14.94
CA PRO A 99 -36.59 -2.50 14.28
C PRO A 99 -38.11 -2.29 14.42
N ALA A 100 -38.86 -2.77 13.45
CA ALA A 100 -40.32 -2.85 13.45
C ALA A 100 -40.83 -3.94 12.51
N HIS A 101 -42.04 -4.39 12.68
CA HIS A 101 -42.68 -5.32 11.74
C HIS A 101 -43.01 -4.55 10.44
N ALA A 102 -42.42 -4.97 9.30
CA ALA A 102 -42.48 -4.23 8.05
C ALA A 102 -43.91 -4.09 7.45
N ALA A 103 -44.83 -4.99 7.77
CA ALA A 103 -46.21 -4.94 7.30
C ALA A 103 -47.22 -4.45 8.37
N GLY A 104 -46.91 -4.63 9.67
CA GLY A 104 -47.82 -4.28 10.75
C GLY A 104 -47.74 -2.80 11.12
N GLU A 105 -46.57 -2.39 11.59
CA GLU A 105 -46.34 -1.01 12.08
C GLU A 105 -44.98 -0.45 11.62
N PRO A 106 -44.72 -0.40 10.31
CA PRO A 106 -43.39 0.04 9.79
C PRO A 106 -43.02 1.47 10.18
N TRP A 107 -44.02 2.32 10.43
CA TRP A 107 -43.84 3.72 10.88
C TRP A 107 -43.23 3.85 12.27
N ASN A 108 -43.21 2.78 13.06
CA ASN A 108 -42.56 2.74 14.37
C ASN A 108 -41.06 2.38 14.26
N GLY A 109 -40.58 2.00 13.08
CA GLY A 109 -39.20 1.65 12.77
C GLY A 109 -38.38 2.81 12.21
N ILE A 110 -37.06 2.65 12.26
CA ILE A 110 -36.07 3.49 11.56
C ILE A 110 -35.16 2.53 10.82
N ASN A 111 -35.17 2.55 9.50
CA ASN A 111 -34.44 1.59 8.68
C ASN A 111 -32.96 2.01 8.52
N ALA A 112 -32.05 1.30 9.17
CA ALA A 112 -30.62 1.55 9.11
C ALA A 112 -30.04 1.34 7.69
N VAL A 113 -30.60 0.42 6.89
CA VAL A 113 -30.15 0.17 5.52
C VAL A 113 -30.44 1.35 4.60
N ASN A 114 -31.45 2.18 4.90
CA ASN A 114 -31.67 3.42 4.14
C ASN A 114 -30.48 4.38 4.26
N GLY A 115 -29.81 4.44 5.43
CA GLY A 115 -28.59 5.21 5.63
C GLY A 115 -27.45 4.70 4.74
N VAL A 116 -27.23 3.38 4.74
CA VAL A 116 -26.23 2.71 3.87
C VAL A 116 -26.49 2.99 2.39
N GLN A 117 -27.73 2.81 1.94
CA GLN A 117 -28.08 3.02 0.53
C GLN A 117 -27.94 4.49 0.12
N LEU A 118 -28.39 5.42 0.95
CA LEU A 118 -28.29 6.85 0.65
C LEU A 118 -26.83 7.31 0.61
N ALA A 119 -25.97 6.78 1.49
CA ALA A 119 -24.53 7.06 1.45
C ALA A 119 -23.89 6.58 0.14
N ILE A 120 -24.20 5.36 -0.31
CA ILE A 120 -23.71 4.84 -1.60
C ILE A 120 -24.21 5.71 -2.75
N HIS A 121 -25.49 6.06 -2.80
CA HIS A 121 -26.04 6.93 -3.84
C HIS A 121 -25.38 8.31 -3.86
N ALA A 122 -25.12 8.91 -2.71
CA ALA A 122 -24.45 10.21 -2.63
C ALA A 122 -23.01 10.13 -3.14
N MET A 123 -22.26 9.06 -2.82
CA MET A 123 -20.93 8.82 -3.37
C MET A 123 -20.96 8.60 -4.89
N ASP A 124 -21.96 7.88 -5.41
CA ASP A 124 -22.12 7.67 -6.84
C ASP A 124 -22.42 8.97 -7.59
N MET A 125 -23.24 9.85 -7.03
CA MET A 125 -23.46 11.19 -7.58
C MET A 125 -22.19 12.05 -7.56
N MET A 126 -21.37 11.92 -6.51
CA MET A 126 -20.11 12.65 -6.36
C MET A 126 -19.05 12.25 -7.41
N ARG A 127 -19.08 11.01 -7.93
CA ARG A 127 -18.06 10.48 -8.88
C ARG A 127 -17.86 11.36 -10.11
N GLN A 128 -18.88 12.10 -10.55
CA GLN A 128 -18.79 13.01 -11.69
C GLN A 128 -17.88 14.22 -11.42
N GLN A 129 -17.71 14.61 -10.15
CA GLN A 129 -17.00 15.83 -9.75
C GLN A 129 -15.63 15.56 -9.09
N VAL A 130 -15.24 14.28 -8.91
CA VAL A 130 -13.91 13.94 -8.41
C VAL A 130 -12.88 13.87 -9.55
N ARG A 131 -11.61 14.08 -9.23
CA ARG A 131 -10.52 13.95 -10.22
C ARG A 131 -10.48 12.54 -10.81
N PRO A 132 -10.06 12.36 -12.08
CA PRO A 132 -10.06 11.06 -12.77
C PRO A 132 -9.27 9.96 -12.06
N ASP A 133 -8.22 10.33 -11.31
CA ASP A 133 -7.35 9.41 -10.59
C ASP A 133 -7.94 8.91 -9.26
N SER A 134 -9.13 9.42 -8.89
CA SER A 134 -9.83 8.96 -7.69
C SER A 134 -10.46 7.59 -7.92
N ARG A 135 -10.40 6.73 -6.89
CA ARG A 135 -11.12 5.46 -6.84
C ARG A 135 -11.91 5.39 -5.54
N ILE A 136 -13.18 5.04 -5.63
CA ILE A 136 -14.07 4.88 -4.47
C ILE A 136 -14.69 3.49 -4.59
N GLY A 137 -14.30 2.58 -3.71
CA GLY A 137 -14.88 1.25 -3.58
C GLY A 137 -15.86 1.21 -2.41
N THR A 138 -16.94 0.45 -2.53
CA THR A 138 -17.93 0.27 -1.46
C THR A 138 -18.28 -1.21 -1.30
N TRP A 139 -18.43 -1.65 -0.04
CA TRP A 139 -18.87 -3.00 0.30
C TRP A 139 -19.88 -2.95 1.44
N ILE A 140 -21.11 -3.48 1.19
CA ILE A 140 -22.14 -3.61 2.22
C ILE A 140 -21.81 -4.87 3.05
N ILE A 141 -21.42 -4.67 4.30
CA ILE A 141 -21.10 -5.74 5.24
C ILE A 141 -22.38 -6.29 5.87
N ALA A 142 -23.31 -5.41 6.25
CA ALA A 142 -24.58 -5.78 6.86
C ALA A 142 -25.73 -4.98 6.25
N GLY A 143 -26.81 -5.67 5.86
CA GLY A 143 -27.99 -5.09 5.19
C GLY A 143 -29.33 -5.64 5.70
N GLY A 144 -29.43 -5.98 6.99
CA GLY A 144 -30.65 -6.56 7.59
C GLY A 144 -30.67 -8.09 7.55
N THR A 145 -31.71 -8.71 8.13
CA THR A 145 -31.80 -10.16 8.33
C THR A 145 -33.01 -10.81 7.65
N ALA A 146 -34.09 -10.06 7.43
CA ALA A 146 -35.31 -10.56 6.82
C ALA A 146 -36.14 -9.41 6.20
N SER A 147 -36.87 -9.72 5.12
CA SER A 147 -37.67 -8.72 4.38
C SER A 147 -38.90 -8.20 5.13
N ASN A 148 -39.35 -8.92 6.14
CA ASN A 148 -40.52 -8.56 6.97
C ASN A 148 -40.15 -7.85 8.28
N VAL A 149 -38.87 -7.48 8.45
CA VAL A 149 -38.36 -6.73 9.61
C VAL A 149 -37.63 -5.48 9.11
N ILE A 150 -38.00 -4.29 9.61
CA ILE A 150 -37.23 -3.06 9.38
C ILE A 150 -35.86 -3.24 10.04
N PRO A 151 -34.74 -3.13 9.29
CA PRO A 151 -33.40 -3.35 9.83
C PRO A 151 -32.99 -2.26 10.83
N GLU A 152 -32.55 -2.68 12.01
CA GLU A 152 -32.00 -1.78 13.04
C GLU A 152 -30.51 -1.51 12.89
N PHE A 153 -29.81 -2.29 12.06
CA PHE A 153 -28.38 -2.18 11.82
C PHE A 153 -28.06 -2.34 10.32
N GLY A 154 -27.12 -1.51 9.86
CA GLY A 154 -26.53 -1.60 8.53
C GLY A 154 -25.07 -1.18 8.59
N GLU A 155 -24.19 -1.84 7.86
CA GLU A 155 -22.75 -1.55 7.86
C GLU A 155 -22.22 -1.49 6.43
N LEU A 156 -21.40 -0.45 6.19
CA LEU A 156 -20.79 -0.13 4.91
C LEU A 156 -19.27 0.06 5.12
N GLU A 157 -18.47 -0.61 4.32
CA GLU A 157 -17.05 -0.32 4.17
C GLU A 157 -16.82 0.48 2.90
N VAL A 158 -15.94 1.49 2.98
CA VAL A 158 -15.59 2.37 1.87
C VAL A 158 -14.08 2.50 1.79
N THR A 159 -13.53 2.20 0.62
CA THR A 159 -12.12 2.41 0.30
C THR A 159 -12.00 3.56 -0.70
N VAL A 160 -11.17 4.55 -0.37
CA VAL A 160 -10.95 5.74 -1.21
C VAL A 160 -9.47 5.85 -1.52
N ARG A 161 -9.13 6.07 -2.80
CA ARG A 161 -7.75 6.19 -3.26
C ARG A 161 -7.57 7.38 -4.20
N HIS A 162 -6.37 7.96 -4.17
CA HIS A 162 -5.94 9.01 -5.11
C HIS A 162 -4.41 9.01 -5.26
N THR A 163 -3.91 9.61 -6.34
CA THR A 163 -2.48 9.77 -6.61
C THR A 163 -1.78 10.79 -5.70
N GLU A 164 -2.54 11.64 -5.01
CA GLU A 164 -2.04 12.71 -4.15
C GLU A 164 -2.73 12.66 -2.79
N ARG A 165 -1.95 12.49 -1.71
CA ARG A 165 -2.46 12.45 -0.33
C ARG A 165 -3.26 13.71 0.05
N GLU A 166 -2.78 14.88 -0.36
CA GLU A 166 -3.45 16.15 -0.05
C GLU A 166 -4.87 16.20 -0.64
N TYR A 167 -5.03 15.79 -1.90
CA TYR A 167 -6.36 15.73 -2.51
C TYR A 167 -7.24 14.67 -1.85
N LEU A 168 -6.68 13.52 -1.50
CA LEU A 168 -7.41 12.45 -0.84
C LEU A 168 -7.94 12.89 0.53
N ASN A 169 -7.21 13.70 1.29
CA ASN A 169 -7.69 14.25 2.57
C ASN A 169 -9.00 15.00 2.40
N GLY A 170 -9.08 15.86 1.38
CA GLY A 170 -10.32 16.59 1.07
C GLY A 170 -11.47 15.69 0.64
N LEU A 171 -11.17 14.65 -0.15
CA LEU A 171 -12.16 13.66 -0.59
C LEU A 171 -12.67 12.81 0.58
N SER A 172 -11.80 12.42 1.49
CA SER A 172 -12.13 11.68 2.71
C SER A 172 -13.08 12.46 3.63
N GLU A 173 -12.85 13.77 3.77
CA GLU A 173 -13.79 14.63 4.53
C GLU A 173 -15.16 14.74 3.85
N GLN A 174 -15.22 14.80 2.53
CA GLN A 174 -16.50 14.77 1.81
C GLN A 174 -17.24 13.46 2.03
N ILE A 175 -16.54 12.31 2.08
CA ILE A 175 -17.15 11.01 2.35
C ILE A 175 -17.68 10.92 3.77
N LYS A 176 -16.96 11.44 4.77
CA LYS A 176 -17.48 11.53 6.15
C LYS A 176 -18.76 12.38 6.22
N ASN A 177 -18.79 13.51 5.54
CA ASN A 177 -19.98 14.35 5.46
C ASN A 177 -21.16 13.62 4.79
N ILE A 178 -20.89 12.76 3.80
CA ILE A 178 -21.92 11.91 3.19
C ILE A 178 -22.50 10.92 4.21
N PHE A 179 -21.67 10.27 5.02
CA PHE A 179 -22.16 9.36 6.05
C PHE A 179 -23.08 10.05 7.06
N GLU A 180 -22.66 11.20 7.56
CA GLU A 180 -23.45 12.00 8.50
C GLU A 180 -24.75 12.53 7.88
N GLY A 181 -24.65 13.05 6.62
CA GLY A 181 -25.81 13.54 5.89
C GLY A 181 -26.84 12.44 5.60
N ALA A 182 -26.37 11.23 5.26
CA ALA A 182 -27.24 10.08 5.06
C ALA A 182 -27.95 9.67 6.35
N ALA A 183 -27.23 9.68 7.48
CA ALA A 183 -27.83 9.40 8.78
C ALA A 183 -28.92 10.42 9.14
N LEU A 184 -28.62 11.72 8.95
CA LEU A 184 -29.56 12.79 9.23
C LEU A 184 -30.84 12.67 8.37
N CYS A 185 -30.68 12.41 7.06
CA CYS A 185 -31.82 12.28 6.13
C CYS A 185 -32.71 11.07 6.42
N THR A 186 -32.15 10.00 6.97
CA THR A 186 -32.87 8.73 7.20
C THR A 186 -33.35 8.58 8.67
N GLY A 187 -32.99 9.53 9.54
CA GLY A 187 -33.31 9.49 10.97
C GLY A 187 -32.52 8.43 11.75
N THR A 188 -31.44 7.89 11.15
CA THR A 188 -30.51 6.95 11.81
C THR A 188 -29.42 7.72 12.55
N THR A 189 -28.62 7.01 13.36
CA THR A 189 -27.30 7.48 13.79
C THR A 189 -26.23 6.71 13.05
N VAL A 190 -25.00 7.26 12.95
CA VAL A 190 -23.87 6.61 12.32
C VAL A 190 -22.63 6.72 13.17
N ASP A 191 -21.91 5.60 13.34
CA ASP A 191 -20.56 5.56 13.86
C ASP A 191 -19.61 5.37 12.67
N VAL A 192 -18.62 6.26 12.54
CA VAL A 192 -17.62 6.23 11.46
C VAL A 192 -16.25 6.03 12.09
N GLU A 193 -15.54 5.01 11.64
CA GLU A 193 -14.16 4.75 12.02
C GLU A 193 -13.26 4.61 10.81
N PHE A 194 -11.97 4.95 10.96
CA PHE A 194 -10.93 4.49 10.04
C PHE A 194 -10.70 2.99 10.24
N TYR A 195 -10.67 2.25 9.14
CA TYR A 195 -10.36 0.83 9.14
C TYR A 195 -8.97 0.62 8.56
N GLY A 196 -8.02 0.20 9.40
CA GLY A 196 -6.60 0.15 9.04
C GLY A 196 -5.92 1.54 9.09
N ASN A 197 -4.65 1.57 8.74
CA ASN A 197 -3.87 2.79 8.67
C ASN A 197 -4.07 3.52 7.33
N PRO A 198 -4.03 4.86 7.29
CA PRO A 198 -4.03 5.62 6.04
C PRO A 198 -2.67 5.46 5.35
N TYR A 199 -2.66 5.08 4.05
CA TYR A 199 -1.43 5.02 3.25
C TYR A 199 -1.26 6.31 2.46
N ASP A 200 -0.03 6.81 2.45
CA ASP A 200 0.35 7.91 1.57
C ASP A 200 0.66 7.39 0.15
N ASP A 201 0.58 8.26 -0.84
CA ASP A 201 1.12 7.99 -2.16
C ASP A 201 2.66 7.91 -2.12
N MET A 202 3.26 7.35 -3.16
CA MET A 202 4.72 7.23 -3.24
C MET A 202 5.36 8.54 -3.66
N ASN A 203 6.09 9.18 -2.75
CA ASN A 203 6.94 10.35 -3.07
C ASN A 203 8.13 9.88 -3.93
N GLN A 204 8.12 10.24 -5.21
CA GLN A 204 9.10 9.80 -6.18
C GLN A 204 10.44 10.51 -6.00
N ASN A 205 11.55 9.75 -6.15
CA ASN A 205 12.90 10.28 -6.25
C ASN A 205 13.53 9.77 -7.54
N HIS A 206 13.71 10.67 -8.52
CA HIS A 206 14.17 10.29 -9.84
C HIS A 206 15.65 9.93 -9.85
N ARG A 207 16.47 10.62 -9.05
CA ARG A 207 17.90 10.34 -8.99
C ARG A 207 18.20 8.93 -8.47
N GLY A 208 17.51 8.54 -7.39
CA GLY A 208 17.67 7.19 -6.87
C GLY A 208 17.06 6.11 -7.78
N THR A 209 15.95 6.42 -8.46
CA THR A 209 15.39 5.53 -9.49
C THR A 209 16.39 5.29 -10.61
N THR A 210 17.05 6.35 -11.11
CA THR A 210 18.13 6.25 -12.13
C THR A 210 19.28 5.37 -11.64
N LEU A 211 19.72 5.52 -10.39
CA LEU A 211 20.76 4.65 -9.83
C LEU A 211 20.36 3.16 -9.89
N ILE A 212 19.11 2.85 -9.56
CA ILE A 212 18.60 1.47 -9.60
C ILE A 212 18.54 0.96 -11.05
N GLU A 213 18.17 1.80 -12.03
CA GLU A 213 18.23 1.49 -13.46
C GLU A 213 19.65 1.17 -13.94
N GLU A 214 20.64 1.96 -13.50
CA GLU A 214 22.06 1.71 -13.77
C GLU A 214 22.48 0.34 -13.22
N VAL A 215 22.14 0.04 -11.96
CA VAL A 215 22.44 -1.26 -11.31
C VAL A 215 21.77 -2.43 -12.05
N MET A 216 20.51 -2.32 -12.42
CA MET A 216 19.80 -3.36 -13.17
C MET A 216 20.43 -3.58 -14.55
N THR A 217 20.84 -2.49 -15.21
CA THR A 217 21.54 -2.55 -16.51
C THR A 217 22.88 -3.28 -16.40
N ASP A 218 23.69 -2.96 -15.40
CA ASP A 218 24.98 -3.59 -15.15
C ASP A 218 24.83 -5.08 -14.79
N MET A 219 23.70 -5.46 -14.21
CA MET A 219 23.36 -6.87 -13.94
C MET A 219 22.80 -7.60 -15.15
N GLY A 220 22.50 -6.91 -16.25
CA GLY A 220 21.86 -7.48 -17.43
C GLY A 220 20.39 -7.88 -17.20
N ILE A 221 19.72 -7.26 -16.23
CA ILE A 221 18.29 -7.46 -15.95
C ILE A 221 17.49 -6.59 -16.92
N GLU A 222 16.58 -7.22 -17.66
CA GLU A 222 15.63 -6.50 -18.50
C GLU A 222 14.54 -5.86 -17.63
N PHE A 223 14.28 -4.58 -17.83
CA PHE A 223 13.25 -3.82 -17.11
C PHE A 223 12.58 -2.77 -18.00
N LYS A 224 11.40 -2.33 -17.63
CA LYS A 224 10.78 -1.15 -18.20
C LYS A 224 11.25 0.08 -17.40
N PRO A 225 11.75 1.15 -18.05
CA PRO A 225 12.27 2.32 -17.34
C PRO A 225 11.18 3.08 -16.57
N GLY A 226 11.61 3.82 -15.54
CA GLY A 226 10.74 4.60 -14.68
C GLY A 226 9.96 3.77 -13.66
N PRO A 227 9.14 4.41 -12.83
CA PRO A 227 8.29 3.70 -11.88
C PRO A 227 7.22 2.87 -12.60
N ALA A 228 6.74 1.82 -11.93
CA ALA A 228 5.59 1.05 -12.43
C ALA A 228 4.36 1.95 -12.60
N ASP A 229 3.47 1.55 -13.51
CA ASP A 229 2.17 2.18 -13.62
C ASP A 229 1.40 2.08 -12.28
N ILE A 230 0.49 3.03 -12.05
CA ILE A 230 -0.29 3.08 -10.81
C ILE A 230 -1.08 1.78 -10.66
N GLY A 231 -0.70 0.94 -9.71
CA GLY A 231 -1.23 -0.42 -9.57
C GLY A 231 -1.84 -0.76 -8.22
N GLY A 232 -1.74 0.11 -7.21
CA GLY A 232 -2.22 -0.21 -5.87
C GLY A 232 -1.82 0.81 -4.83
N SER A 233 -1.89 0.41 -3.58
CA SER A 233 -1.44 1.18 -2.43
C SER A 233 -0.53 0.29 -1.59
N SER A 234 0.48 0.88 -0.94
CA SER A 234 1.36 0.19 0.00
C SER A 234 1.84 1.18 1.06
N ASP A 235 2.04 0.70 2.26
CA ASP A 235 2.51 1.50 3.39
C ASP A 235 3.97 2.02 3.26
N ILE A 236 4.71 1.57 2.23
CA ILE A 236 5.99 2.17 1.84
C ILE A 236 5.83 3.63 1.37
N GLY A 237 4.65 4.00 0.88
CA GLY A 237 4.32 5.39 0.58
C GLY A 237 4.61 6.30 1.76
N ASN A 238 4.20 5.93 2.97
CA ASN A 238 4.46 6.70 4.19
C ASN A 238 5.96 6.82 4.52
N VAL A 239 6.74 5.76 4.27
CA VAL A 239 8.21 5.80 4.43
C VAL A 239 8.83 6.80 3.46
N SER A 240 8.30 6.90 2.22
CA SER A 240 8.81 7.80 1.19
C SER A 240 8.69 9.30 1.53
N TYR A 241 7.92 9.65 2.55
CA TYR A 241 7.85 11.00 3.13
C TYR A 241 8.76 11.18 4.36
N GLN A 242 9.41 10.12 4.84
CA GLN A 242 10.38 10.20 5.95
C GLN A 242 11.82 10.27 5.42
N CYS A 243 12.14 9.43 4.42
CA CYS A 243 13.43 9.38 3.73
C CYS A 243 13.23 9.06 2.24
N ALA A 244 14.28 9.15 1.42
CA ALA A 244 14.20 8.69 0.03
C ALA A 244 14.01 7.17 0.00
N ALA A 245 12.80 6.72 -0.35
CA ALA A 245 12.42 5.30 -0.31
C ALA A 245 12.18 4.75 -1.71
N PHE A 246 12.58 3.48 -1.93
CA PHE A 246 12.52 2.82 -3.22
C PHE A 246 11.90 1.42 -3.08
N HIS A 247 11.07 1.10 -4.05
CA HIS A 247 10.33 -0.15 -4.11
C HIS A 247 10.40 -0.74 -5.53
N PRO A 248 11.60 -1.20 -5.98
CA PRO A 248 11.74 -1.89 -7.24
C PRO A 248 10.85 -3.13 -7.31
N LYS A 249 10.32 -3.38 -8.49
CA LYS A 249 9.61 -4.62 -8.81
C LYS A 249 10.52 -5.55 -9.59
N LEU A 250 10.55 -6.81 -9.20
CA LEU A 250 11.29 -7.86 -9.88
C LEU A 250 10.32 -8.97 -10.32
N ARG A 251 10.23 -9.16 -11.65
CA ARG A 251 9.36 -10.17 -12.24
C ARG A 251 9.84 -11.57 -11.89
N LEU A 252 8.88 -12.43 -11.48
CA LEU A 252 9.12 -13.86 -11.33
C LEU A 252 9.53 -14.49 -12.65
N ALA A 253 10.47 -15.44 -12.61
CA ALA A 253 10.83 -16.23 -13.77
C ALA A 253 9.64 -17.11 -14.24
N GLY A 254 9.55 -17.32 -15.56
CA GLY A 254 8.52 -18.16 -16.17
C GLY A 254 7.33 -17.36 -16.74
N GLU A 255 6.15 -17.98 -16.75
CA GLU A 255 4.91 -17.38 -17.25
C GLU A 255 4.40 -16.29 -16.30
N ASP A 256 3.65 -15.32 -16.85
CA ASP A 256 3.03 -14.26 -16.08
C ASP A 256 2.05 -14.84 -15.06
N LYS A 257 2.09 -14.33 -13.84
CA LYS A 257 1.24 -14.77 -12.72
C LYS A 257 0.62 -13.55 -12.05
N VAL A 258 -0.67 -13.62 -11.83
CA VAL A 258 -1.39 -12.54 -11.12
C VAL A 258 -1.06 -12.58 -9.64
N CYS A 259 -0.61 -11.46 -9.06
CA CYS A 259 -0.44 -11.32 -7.62
C CYS A 259 -1.75 -11.64 -6.89
N HIS A 260 -1.65 -12.11 -5.65
CA HIS A 260 -2.78 -12.55 -4.81
C HIS A 260 -3.50 -13.81 -5.32
N SER A 261 -2.89 -14.55 -6.27
CA SER A 261 -3.40 -15.85 -6.75
C SER A 261 -2.71 -17.03 -6.07
N LYS A 262 -3.37 -18.21 -6.15
CA LYS A 262 -2.76 -19.46 -5.67
C LYS A 262 -1.57 -19.88 -6.52
N GLU A 263 -1.56 -19.53 -7.79
CA GLU A 263 -0.48 -19.78 -8.75
C GLU A 263 0.76 -18.95 -8.38
N PHE A 264 0.56 -17.71 -7.95
CA PHE A 264 1.65 -16.87 -7.46
C PHE A 264 2.23 -17.42 -6.14
N ALA A 265 1.37 -17.81 -5.20
CA ALA A 265 1.81 -18.43 -3.94
C ALA A 265 2.57 -19.76 -4.18
N ALA A 266 2.15 -20.57 -5.14
CA ALA A 266 2.84 -21.82 -5.50
C ALA A 266 4.24 -21.56 -6.05
N ALA A 267 4.44 -20.47 -6.80
CA ALA A 267 5.75 -20.09 -7.34
C ALA A 267 6.80 -19.82 -6.26
N MET A 268 6.38 -19.45 -5.04
CA MET A 268 7.29 -19.28 -3.90
C MET A 268 7.95 -20.57 -3.43
N LEU A 269 7.47 -21.72 -3.90
CA LEU A 269 8.00 -23.05 -3.57
C LEU A 269 8.77 -23.69 -4.74
N GLU A 270 8.82 -23.03 -5.89
CA GLU A 270 9.56 -23.50 -7.05
C GLU A 270 11.06 -23.17 -6.93
N SER A 271 11.92 -24.02 -7.52
CA SER A 271 13.37 -23.78 -7.49
C SER A 271 13.82 -22.50 -8.19
N THR A 272 13.00 -21.98 -9.10
CA THR A 272 13.25 -20.73 -9.83
C THR A 272 13.24 -19.50 -8.90
N ILE A 273 12.60 -19.57 -7.73
CA ILE A 273 12.57 -18.46 -6.77
C ILE A 273 13.96 -18.16 -6.17
N GLU A 274 14.84 -19.17 -6.09
CA GLU A 274 16.18 -18.98 -5.53
C GLU A 274 16.99 -17.96 -6.32
N GLN A 275 16.98 -18.05 -7.66
CA GLN A 275 17.65 -17.08 -8.51
C GLN A 275 17.03 -15.67 -8.39
N THR A 276 15.71 -15.60 -8.34
CA THR A 276 14.99 -14.33 -8.16
C THR A 276 15.35 -13.67 -6.81
N ILE A 277 15.49 -14.44 -5.74
CA ILE A 277 15.95 -13.94 -4.43
C ILE A 277 17.39 -13.42 -4.53
N VAL A 278 18.27 -14.14 -5.22
CA VAL A 278 19.66 -13.70 -5.43
C VAL A 278 19.72 -12.41 -6.25
N ASP A 279 18.92 -12.32 -7.31
CA ASP A 279 18.87 -11.12 -8.15
C ASP A 279 18.34 -9.91 -7.38
N GLY A 280 17.26 -10.06 -6.62
CA GLY A 280 16.72 -9.01 -5.77
C GLY A 280 17.71 -8.56 -4.68
N ALA A 281 18.39 -9.51 -4.04
CA ALA A 281 19.43 -9.19 -3.07
C ALA A 281 20.62 -8.45 -3.70
N ASN A 282 20.99 -8.81 -4.93
CA ASN A 282 22.01 -8.10 -5.68
C ASN A 282 21.58 -6.69 -6.09
N ILE A 283 20.31 -6.46 -6.46
CA ILE A 283 19.80 -5.11 -6.73
C ILE A 283 19.98 -4.25 -5.47
N ILE A 284 19.52 -4.71 -4.30
CA ILE A 284 19.69 -3.99 -3.02
C ILE A 284 21.17 -3.76 -2.72
N GLY A 285 21.96 -4.84 -2.70
CA GLY A 285 23.36 -4.78 -2.28
C GLY A 285 24.23 -3.90 -3.18
N ARG A 286 24.06 -4.00 -4.50
CA ARG A 286 24.83 -3.17 -5.45
C ARG A 286 24.40 -1.71 -5.42
N THR A 287 23.09 -1.42 -5.23
CA THR A 287 22.63 -0.05 -5.05
C THR A 287 23.28 0.60 -3.82
N LEU A 288 23.31 -0.11 -2.70
CA LEU A 288 23.97 0.40 -1.49
C LEU A 288 25.50 0.52 -1.66
N LEU A 289 26.16 -0.41 -2.35
CA LEU A 289 27.59 -0.29 -2.64
C LEU A 289 27.90 0.91 -3.54
N GLN A 290 27.08 1.22 -4.52
CA GLN A 290 27.25 2.41 -5.34
C GLN A 290 27.16 3.70 -4.49
N LEU A 291 26.28 3.74 -3.48
CA LEU A 291 26.21 4.87 -2.56
C LEU A 291 27.44 4.96 -1.63
N VAL A 292 27.99 3.81 -1.22
CA VAL A 292 29.25 3.77 -0.45
C VAL A 292 30.43 4.28 -1.28
N GLU A 293 30.53 3.86 -2.53
CA GLU A 293 31.62 4.22 -3.46
C GLU A 293 31.51 5.67 -3.94
N ASN A 294 30.29 6.19 -4.09
CA ASN A 294 29.99 7.51 -4.64
C ASN A 294 29.05 8.32 -3.71
N PRO A 295 29.54 8.83 -2.58
CA PRO A 295 28.71 9.58 -1.61
C PRO A 295 27.98 10.77 -2.20
N ALA A 296 28.52 11.39 -3.27
CA ALA A 296 27.87 12.52 -3.97
C ALA A 296 26.49 12.12 -4.54
N VAL A 297 26.32 10.85 -4.97
CA VAL A 297 25.04 10.35 -5.45
C VAL A 297 24.00 10.31 -4.34
N LEU A 298 24.39 9.90 -3.13
CA LEU A 298 23.50 9.96 -1.95
C LEU A 298 23.10 11.40 -1.61
N GLU A 299 24.06 12.34 -1.68
CA GLU A 299 23.79 13.78 -1.47
C GLU A 299 22.77 14.31 -2.49
N GLU A 300 22.87 13.92 -3.77
CA GLU A 300 21.90 14.28 -4.81
C GLU A 300 20.51 13.71 -4.51
N ILE A 301 20.40 12.44 -4.11
CA ILE A 301 19.15 11.78 -3.72
C ILE A 301 18.48 12.48 -2.55
N VAL A 302 19.26 12.78 -1.51
CA VAL A 302 18.79 13.49 -0.30
C VAL A 302 18.36 14.92 -0.63
N ALA A 303 19.09 15.61 -1.51
CA ALA A 303 18.74 16.95 -1.95
C ALA A 303 17.40 16.96 -2.72
N GLU A 304 17.17 16.03 -3.62
CA GLU A 304 15.90 15.87 -4.33
C GLU A 304 14.75 15.57 -3.36
N PHE A 305 14.95 14.64 -2.42
CA PHE A 305 13.97 14.32 -1.39
C PHE A 305 13.61 15.53 -0.53
N ASN A 306 14.60 16.33 -0.12
CA ASN A 306 14.34 17.54 0.67
C ASN A 306 13.62 18.63 -0.14
N ALA A 307 13.80 18.67 -1.45
CA ALA A 307 13.10 19.61 -2.33
C ALA A 307 11.64 19.21 -2.62
N SER A 308 11.28 17.93 -2.41
CA SER A 308 9.91 17.41 -2.59
C SER A 308 9.03 17.55 -1.33
N LYS A 309 9.57 17.95 -0.20
CA LYS A 309 8.86 18.28 1.04
C LYS A 309 8.26 19.68 0.95
#